data_741f6b2d16dd205758496cd664f3428c
#
_entry.id   741f6b2d16dd205758496cd664f3428c
#
_cell.length_a   1.000
_cell.length_b   1.000
_cell.length_c   1.000
_cell.angle_alpha   90.00
_cell.angle_beta   90.00
_cell.angle_gamma   90.00
#
_symmetry.space_group_name_H-M   'P 1'
#
loop_
_entity.id
_entity.type
_entity.pdbx_description
1 polymer ?
#
loop_
_entity_poly.entity_id
_entity_poly.type
_entity_poly.pdbx_seq_one_letter_code
_entity_poly.pdbx_strand_id
1 'polypeptide(L)'
;MARKKTTDQRGADDLFKEFKAVSVTEFFRKNKSHLGYSGKLRSLTTIIHELVTNGLDACEEAGILPEIEIRLKQKGKDHYSFICIDNGPGIPVKHISSVFGTMLAGTKFHRNIQLRGQQGIGVAGVTLFSQMTTGRPVKITTSTDDGKITEVDLMIDVQKNKADIVNKNEIRKKWRGTQIEGELKGVRFTLSENGPFEYMRRTAIANPHAKFRSEERRVGKECATGC
;
A
#
# COMPACT_ATOMS: atom_id res chain seq x y z
N MET A 1 -35.12 -53.79 -12.42
CA MET A 1 -33.86 -53.04 -12.55
C MET A 1 -34.02 -51.69 -11.86
N ALA A 2 -33.45 -51.51 -10.68
CA ALA A 2 -33.57 -50.27 -9.92
C ALA A 2 -32.49 -49.30 -10.36
N ARG A 3 -32.88 -48.12 -10.81
CA ARG A 3 -31.98 -47.02 -11.20
C ARG A 3 -31.31 -46.44 -9.95
N LYS A 4 -29.97 -46.66 -9.79
CA LYS A 4 -29.15 -45.96 -8.80
C LYS A 4 -29.25 -44.46 -9.01
N LYS A 5 -29.85 -43.72 -8.06
CA LYS A 5 -29.71 -42.26 -7.96
C LYS A 5 -28.30 -41.97 -7.45
N THR A 6 -27.42 -41.54 -8.36
CA THR A 6 -26.17 -40.93 -8.04
C THR A 6 -26.27 -39.46 -8.37
N THR A 7 -26.46 -38.63 -7.38
CA THR A 7 -25.90 -37.26 -7.30
C THR A 7 -26.25 -36.76 -5.91
N ASP A 8 -25.18 -36.62 -5.13
CA ASP A 8 -25.19 -35.98 -3.82
C ASP A 8 -25.41 -34.48 -4.05
N GLN A 9 -26.70 -34.07 -4.27
CA GLN A 9 -27.05 -32.66 -4.37
C GLN A 9 -27.08 -32.11 -2.97
N ARG A 10 -26.02 -31.35 -2.62
CA ARG A 10 -25.98 -30.57 -1.38
C ARG A 10 -27.13 -29.55 -1.37
N GLY A 11 -27.86 -29.51 -0.28
CA GLY A 11 -28.93 -28.53 -0.10
C GLY A 11 -28.36 -27.10 0.03
N ALA A 12 -29.18 -26.09 -0.27
CA ALA A 12 -28.78 -24.69 -0.11
C ALA A 12 -28.26 -24.41 1.30
N ASP A 13 -28.91 -24.97 2.34
CA ASP A 13 -28.50 -24.81 3.72
C ASP A 13 -27.09 -25.40 4.03
N ASP A 14 -26.69 -26.47 3.35
CA ASP A 14 -25.37 -27.07 3.51
C ASP A 14 -24.30 -26.20 2.83
N LEU A 15 -24.61 -25.56 1.73
CA LEU A 15 -23.74 -24.59 1.07
C LEU A 15 -23.60 -23.31 1.91
N PHE A 16 -24.67 -22.85 2.55
CA PHE A 16 -24.65 -21.67 3.42
C PHE A 16 -23.94 -21.94 4.76
N LYS A 17 -23.91 -23.17 5.28
CA LYS A 17 -23.10 -23.55 6.46
C LYS A 17 -21.60 -23.42 6.21
N GLU A 18 -21.15 -23.54 4.95
CA GLU A 18 -19.74 -23.33 4.57
C GLU A 18 -19.40 -21.84 4.38
N PHE A 19 -20.40 -20.94 4.39
CA PHE A 19 -20.20 -19.50 4.25
C PHE A 19 -19.64 -18.92 5.55
N LYS A 20 -18.32 -19.04 5.72
CA LYS A 20 -17.59 -18.40 6.83
C LYS A 20 -17.11 -17.04 6.38
N ALA A 21 -17.46 -16.00 7.12
CA ALA A 21 -16.83 -14.70 7.00
C ALA A 21 -15.33 -14.86 7.32
N VAL A 22 -14.49 -14.77 6.30
CA VAL A 22 -13.02 -14.87 6.45
C VAL A 22 -12.54 -13.51 6.96
N SER A 23 -11.75 -13.50 8.03
CA SER A 23 -11.14 -12.25 8.51
C SER A 23 -10.17 -11.70 7.45
N VAL A 24 -10.01 -10.37 7.41
CA VAL A 24 -9.09 -9.70 6.46
C VAL A 24 -7.67 -10.27 6.55
N THR A 25 -7.20 -10.59 7.75
CA THR A 25 -5.88 -11.22 7.95
C THR A 25 -5.81 -12.62 7.36
N GLU A 26 -6.85 -13.41 7.55
CA GLU A 26 -6.91 -14.76 6.99
C GLU A 26 -6.98 -14.71 5.47
N PHE A 27 -7.79 -13.81 4.92
CA PHE A 27 -7.84 -13.55 3.49
C PHE A 27 -6.47 -13.15 2.96
N PHE A 28 -5.81 -12.15 3.59
CA PHE A 28 -4.49 -11.69 3.19
C PHE A 28 -3.44 -12.82 3.29
N ARG A 29 -3.47 -13.60 4.39
CA ARG A 29 -2.55 -14.72 4.59
C ARG A 29 -2.72 -15.81 3.53
N LYS A 30 -3.97 -16.20 3.22
CA LYS A 30 -4.30 -17.21 2.21
C LYS A 30 -3.98 -16.73 0.79
N ASN A 31 -4.15 -15.44 0.51
CA ASN A 31 -3.97 -14.87 -0.83
C ASN A 31 -2.64 -14.11 -1.01
N LYS A 32 -1.71 -14.22 -0.05
CA LYS A 32 -0.43 -13.50 -0.04
C LYS A 32 0.35 -13.62 -1.36
N SER A 33 0.35 -14.79 -1.98
CA SER A 33 1.03 -15.04 -3.26
C SER A 33 0.33 -14.32 -4.43
N HIS A 34 -0.99 -14.37 -4.49
CA HIS A 34 -1.78 -13.71 -5.54
C HIS A 34 -1.71 -12.18 -5.41
N LEU A 35 -1.65 -11.68 -4.18
CA LEU A 35 -1.51 -10.26 -3.90
C LEU A 35 -0.07 -9.73 -4.08
N GLY A 36 0.88 -10.57 -4.53
CA GLY A 36 2.26 -10.16 -4.78
C GLY A 36 3.16 -10.12 -3.56
N TYR A 37 2.68 -10.53 -2.39
CA TYR A 37 3.45 -10.51 -1.13
C TYR A 37 4.18 -11.84 -0.83
N SER A 38 4.53 -12.61 -1.87
CA SER A 38 5.32 -13.83 -1.75
C SER A 38 6.79 -13.59 -2.11
N GLY A 39 7.67 -13.92 -1.17
CA GLY A 39 9.12 -13.73 -1.34
C GLY A 39 9.60 -12.30 -1.02
N LYS A 40 10.82 -12.22 -0.50
CA LYS A 40 11.36 -10.98 0.09
C LYS A 40 11.51 -9.84 -0.91
N LEU A 41 12.00 -10.15 -2.11
CA LEU A 41 12.18 -9.14 -3.16
C LEU A 41 10.84 -8.70 -3.72
N ARG A 42 9.98 -9.65 -4.10
CA ARG A 42 8.70 -9.36 -4.72
C ARG A 42 7.80 -8.55 -3.79
N SER A 43 7.75 -8.87 -2.48
CA SER A 43 6.97 -8.11 -1.51
C SER A 43 7.39 -6.64 -1.45
N LEU A 44 8.69 -6.34 -1.44
CA LEU A 44 9.18 -4.96 -1.44
C LEU A 44 8.80 -4.25 -2.74
N THR A 45 8.99 -4.90 -3.89
CA THR A 45 8.65 -4.32 -5.19
C THR A 45 7.15 -4.07 -5.31
N THR A 46 6.29 -5.00 -4.84
CA THR A 46 4.83 -4.82 -4.80
C THR A 46 4.45 -3.62 -3.94
N ILE A 47 5.04 -3.47 -2.75
CA ILE A 47 4.76 -2.33 -1.87
C ILE A 47 5.10 -1.01 -2.56
N ILE A 48 6.27 -0.91 -3.18
CA ILE A 48 6.66 0.30 -3.92
C ILE A 48 5.74 0.52 -5.12
N HIS A 49 5.36 -0.54 -5.83
CA HIS A 49 4.38 -0.46 -6.92
C HIS A 49 3.06 0.15 -6.45
N GLU A 50 2.47 -0.33 -5.37
CA GLU A 50 1.19 0.14 -4.86
C GLU A 50 1.26 1.62 -4.42
N LEU A 51 2.34 2.01 -3.73
CA LEU A 51 2.53 3.38 -3.27
C LEU A 51 2.71 4.35 -4.45
N VAL A 52 3.58 4.01 -5.40
CA VAL A 52 3.85 4.84 -6.59
C VAL A 52 2.60 4.99 -7.46
N THR A 53 1.89 3.90 -7.71
CA THR A 53 0.67 3.91 -8.54
C THR A 53 -0.42 4.77 -7.93
N ASN A 54 -0.61 4.68 -6.61
CA ASN A 54 -1.61 5.51 -5.93
C ASN A 54 -1.24 7.00 -5.96
N GLY A 55 0.04 7.34 -5.80
CA GLY A 55 0.52 8.72 -5.92
C GLY A 55 0.32 9.28 -7.33
N LEU A 56 0.67 8.50 -8.37
CA LEU A 56 0.44 8.87 -9.77
C LEU A 56 -1.05 9.10 -10.05
N ASP A 57 -1.91 8.13 -9.70
CA ASP A 57 -3.34 8.21 -9.92
C ASP A 57 -3.95 9.43 -9.20
N ALA A 58 -3.54 9.70 -7.95
CA ALA A 58 -4.03 10.84 -7.19
C ALA A 58 -3.65 12.19 -7.83
N CYS A 59 -2.41 12.32 -8.33
CA CYS A 59 -1.96 13.53 -9.01
C CYS A 59 -2.69 13.71 -10.35
N GLU A 60 -2.75 12.66 -11.17
CA GLU A 60 -3.38 12.72 -12.50
C GLU A 60 -4.88 13.01 -12.41
N GLU A 61 -5.60 12.38 -11.47
CA GLU A 61 -7.02 12.67 -11.22
C GLU A 61 -7.26 14.13 -10.81
N ALA A 62 -6.31 14.75 -10.12
CA ALA A 62 -6.37 16.14 -9.70
C ALA A 62 -5.82 17.13 -10.76
N GLY A 63 -5.34 16.65 -11.91
CA GLY A 63 -4.71 17.49 -12.93
C GLY A 63 -3.37 18.08 -12.50
N ILE A 64 -2.66 17.42 -11.58
CA ILE A 64 -1.37 17.84 -11.04
C ILE A 64 -0.27 17.01 -11.72
N LEU A 65 0.80 17.66 -12.19
CA LEU A 65 1.98 16.93 -12.68
C LEU A 65 2.62 16.16 -11.53
N PRO A 66 2.73 14.82 -11.62
CA PRO A 66 3.17 14.00 -10.50
C PRO A 66 4.64 14.23 -10.13
N GLU A 67 4.92 14.43 -8.85
CA GLU A 67 6.24 14.29 -8.26
C GLU A 67 6.17 13.22 -7.17
N ILE A 68 6.85 12.09 -7.39
CA ILE A 68 6.83 10.92 -6.49
C ILE A 68 8.24 10.69 -5.96
N GLU A 69 8.35 10.59 -4.64
CA GLU A 69 9.62 10.30 -3.97
C GLU A 69 9.51 9.05 -3.11
N ILE A 70 10.45 8.11 -3.29
CA ILE A 70 10.58 6.90 -2.49
C ILE A 70 11.92 6.92 -1.77
N ARG A 71 11.88 6.78 -0.45
CA ARG A 71 13.08 6.59 0.37
C ARG A 71 13.01 5.25 1.08
N LEU A 72 14.05 4.45 0.92
CA LEU A 72 14.22 3.17 1.60
C LEU A 72 15.45 3.25 2.50
N LYS A 73 15.31 2.81 3.75
CA LYS A 73 16.43 2.71 4.67
C LYS A 73 16.48 1.32 5.28
N GLN A 74 17.59 0.63 5.07
CA GLN A 74 17.84 -0.64 5.73
C GLN A 74 18.01 -0.42 7.24
N LYS A 75 17.26 -1.14 8.04
CA LYS A 75 17.33 -1.13 9.51
C LYS A 75 18.07 -2.36 10.06
N GLY A 76 18.13 -3.43 9.26
CA GLY A 76 18.77 -4.69 9.62
C GLY A 76 18.59 -5.72 8.50
N LYS A 77 18.97 -6.96 8.77
CA LYS A 77 18.79 -8.04 7.80
C LYS A 77 17.30 -8.22 7.47
N ASP A 78 16.97 -8.12 6.19
CA ASP A 78 15.59 -8.24 5.67
C ASP A 78 14.57 -7.29 6.38
N HIS A 79 15.04 -6.13 6.87
CA HIS A 79 14.25 -5.12 7.58
C HIS A 79 14.54 -3.74 7.01
N TYR A 80 13.51 -3.06 6.54
CA TYR A 80 13.56 -1.74 5.92
C TYR A 80 12.49 -0.82 6.49
N SER A 81 12.81 0.48 6.59
CA SER A 81 11.81 1.53 6.64
C SER A 81 11.62 2.11 5.25
N PHE A 82 10.42 2.55 4.96
CA PHE A 82 10.08 3.23 3.71
C PHE A 82 9.38 4.56 3.99
N ILE A 83 9.57 5.50 3.07
CA ILE A 83 8.82 6.74 2.98
C ILE A 83 8.42 6.88 1.51
N CYS A 84 7.15 7.13 1.26
CA CYS A 84 6.62 7.52 -0.05
C CYS A 84 5.98 8.88 0.07
N ILE A 85 6.34 9.80 -0.80
CA ILE A 85 5.81 11.18 -0.83
C ILE A 85 5.26 11.45 -2.23
N ASP A 86 4.06 11.99 -2.31
CA ASP A 86 3.48 12.56 -3.51
C ASP A 86 3.10 14.03 -3.30
N ASN A 87 2.99 14.78 -4.39
CA ASN A 87 2.52 16.17 -4.41
C ASN A 87 1.04 16.28 -4.80
N GLY A 88 0.27 15.21 -4.69
CA GLY A 88 -1.12 15.11 -5.05
C GLY A 88 -2.05 16.04 -4.23
N PRO A 89 -3.36 15.88 -4.37
CA PRO A 89 -4.34 16.75 -3.70
C PRO A 89 -4.40 16.59 -2.18
N GLY A 90 -3.68 15.60 -1.62
CA GLY A 90 -3.82 15.19 -0.23
C GLY A 90 -5.09 14.38 0.02
N ILE A 91 -5.26 13.91 1.26
CA ILE A 91 -6.40 13.11 1.67
C ILE A 91 -7.11 13.82 2.83
N PRO A 92 -8.40 14.19 2.68
CA PRO A 92 -9.16 14.73 3.80
C PRO A 92 -9.18 13.76 4.98
N VAL A 93 -8.95 14.28 6.19
CA VAL A 93 -8.77 13.46 7.42
C VAL A 93 -9.87 12.42 7.63
N LYS A 94 -11.13 12.79 7.34
CA LYS A 94 -12.29 11.91 7.46
C LYS A 94 -12.23 10.66 6.57
N HIS A 95 -11.40 10.65 5.53
CA HIS A 95 -11.27 9.55 4.59
C HIS A 95 -10.02 8.68 4.82
N ILE A 96 -9.08 9.10 5.68
CA ILE A 96 -7.82 8.37 5.91
C ILE A 96 -8.09 6.92 6.33
N SER A 97 -8.96 6.71 7.33
CA SER A 97 -9.27 5.36 7.82
C SER A 97 -9.87 4.46 6.74
N SER A 98 -10.71 4.99 5.85
CA SER A 98 -11.29 4.21 4.76
C SER A 98 -10.29 3.90 3.66
N VAL A 99 -9.42 4.85 3.29
CA VAL A 99 -8.42 4.69 2.23
C VAL A 99 -7.36 3.67 2.61
N PHE A 100 -6.85 3.72 3.85
CA PHE A 100 -5.72 2.91 4.29
C PHE A 100 -6.11 1.66 5.06
N GLY A 101 -7.34 1.56 5.54
CA GLY A 101 -7.73 0.51 6.45
C GLY A 101 -8.84 -0.41 5.99
N THR A 102 -9.56 -0.07 4.93
CA THR A 102 -10.62 -0.91 4.43
C THR A 102 -10.16 -1.61 3.16
N MET A 103 -9.99 -2.94 3.22
CA MET A 103 -9.75 -3.75 2.03
C MET A 103 -11.01 -3.84 1.20
N LEU A 104 -10.87 -3.81 -0.10
CA LEU A 104 -11.98 -3.83 -1.08
C LEU A 104 -12.88 -2.58 -1.05
N ALA A 105 -12.49 -1.53 -0.34
CA ALA A 105 -13.13 -0.23 -0.42
C ALA A 105 -12.33 0.67 -1.37
N GLY A 106 -12.90 1.03 -2.48
CA GLY A 106 -12.29 1.96 -3.43
C GLY A 106 -13.34 2.86 -4.04
N THR A 107 -13.09 4.15 -4.09
CA THR A 107 -13.86 5.12 -4.89
C THR A 107 -13.76 4.82 -6.39
N LYS A 108 -12.81 3.95 -6.78
CA LYS A 108 -12.43 3.63 -8.15
C LYS A 108 -13.38 2.64 -8.84
N PHE A 109 -14.18 1.87 -8.09
CA PHE A 109 -15.13 0.88 -8.65
C PHE A 109 -16.30 1.48 -9.44
N HIS A 110 -16.59 2.76 -9.25
CA HIS A 110 -17.73 3.45 -9.90
C HIS A 110 -17.29 4.43 -11.00
N ARG A 111 -16.03 4.44 -11.39
CA ARG A 111 -15.52 5.38 -12.38
C ARG A 111 -15.21 4.66 -13.70
N ASN A 112 -15.65 5.24 -14.82
CA ASN A 112 -15.35 4.78 -16.17
C ASN A 112 -13.94 5.17 -16.67
N ILE A 113 -13.00 5.43 -15.76
CA ILE A 113 -11.61 5.80 -16.08
C ILE A 113 -10.73 4.63 -15.69
N GLN A 114 -9.86 4.21 -16.62
CA GLN A 114 -8.89 3.17 -16.37
C GLN A 114 -7.76 3.72 -15.47
N LEU A 115 -7.86 3.46 -14.17
CA LEU A 115 -6.84 3.77 -13.18
C LEU A 115 -5.92 2.57 -12.99
N ARG A 116 -4.64 2.81 -12.63
CA ARG A 116 -3.64 1.75 -12.42
C ARG A 116 -3.98 0.83 -11.25
N GLY A 117 -4.58 1.39 -10.20
CA GLY A 117 -4.96 0.68 -8.97
C GLY A 117 -6.43 0.30 -8.92
N GLN A 118 -6.86 -0.79 -9.58
CA GLN A 118 -8.28 -1.17 -9.66
C GLN A 118 -8.78 -2.06 -8.51
N GLN A 119 -7.90 -2.74 -7.77
CA GLN A 119 -8.32 -3.81 -6.85
C GLN A 119 -8.80 -3.34 -5.47
N GLY A 120 -8.64 -2.06 -5.10
CA GLY A 120 -9.04 -1.54 -3.79
C GLY A 120 -8.34 -2.22 -2.58
N ILE A 121 -7.23 -2.92 -2.82
CA ILE A 121 -6.48 -3.67 -1.82
C ILE A 121 -5.11 -3.04 -1.59
N GLY A 122 -4.59 -2.29 -2.57
CA GLY A 122 -3.21 -1.86 -2.67
C GLY A 122 -2.64 -1.25 -1.40
N VAL A 123 -3.05 -0.03 -1.05
CA VAL A 123 -2.49 0.67 0.11
C VAL A 123 -2.93 0.05 1.45
N ALA A 124 -4.14 -0.50 1.53
CA ALA A 124 -4.57 -1.26 2.71
C ALA A 124 -3.71 -2.54 2.89
N GLY A 125 -3.33 -3.18 1.79
CA GLY A 125 -2.38 -4.30 1.78
C GLY A 125 -0.99 -3.90 2.27
N VAL A 126 -0.47 -2.73 1.88
CA VAL A 126 0.79 -2.18 2.40
C VAL A 126 0.72 -1.95 3.91
N THR A 127 -0.36 -1.30 4.37
CA THR A 127 -0.59 -1.05 5.80
C THR A 127 -0.65 -2.35 6.60
N LEU A 128 -1.42 -3.31 6.11
CA LEU A 128 -1.56 -4.62 6.76
C LEU A 128 -0.25 -5.40 6.77
N PHE A 129 0.50 -5.41 5.66
CA PHE A 129 1.80 -6.09 5.59
C PHE A 129 2.81 -5.47 6.56
N SER A 130 2.89 -4.14 6.62
CA SER A 130 3.71 -3.41 7.58
C SER A 130 3.37 -3.83 9.02
N GLN A 131 2.10 -3.74 9.39
CA GLN A 131 1.62 -4.10 10.72
C GLN A 131 1.87 -5.57 11.07
N MET A 132 1.57 -6.50 10.16
CA MET A 132 1.76 -7.94 10.39
C MET A 132 3.22 -8.34 10.55
N THR A 133 4.15 -7.64 9.90
CA THR A 133 5.56 -7.98 9.94
C THR A 133 6.32 -7.28 11.04
N THR A 134 5.85 -6.12 11.50
CA THR A 134 6.57 -5.28 12.46
C THR A 134 5.82 -5.05 13.77
N GLY A 135 4.49 -5.22 13.78
CA GLY A 135 3.61 -4.83 14.90
C GLY A 135 3.46 -3.31 15.07
N ARG A 136 3.95 -2.50 14.11
CA ARG A 136 3.98 -1.04 14.21
C ARG A 136 2.89 -0.41 13.34
N PRO A 137 2.39 0.78 13.74
CA PRO A 137 1.50 1.57 12.90
C PRO A 137 2.22 2.07 11.64
N VAL A 138 1.44 2.38 10.61
CA VAL A 138 1.87 3.17 9.46
C VAL A 138 1.56 4.63 9.75
N LYS A 139 2.53 5.52 9.54
CA LYS A 139 2.34 6.96 9.69
C LYS A 139 1.94 7.57 8.36
N ILE A 140 0.89 8.38 8.38
CA ILE A 140 0.37 9.09 7.23
C ILE A 140 0.41 10.57 7.55
N THR A 141 1.09 11.34 6.71
CA THR A 141 1.11 12.79 6.77
C THR A 141 0.42 13.32 5.52
N THR A 142 -0.60 14.12 5.67
CA THR A 142 -1.37 14.63 4.53
C THR A 142 -1.80 16.08 4.72
N SER A 143 -1.95 16.78 3.62
CA SER A 143 -2.48 18.13 3.59
C SER A 143 -3.19 18.40 2.27
N THR A 144 -4.33 19.07 2.35
CA THR A 144 -5.17 19.47 1.22
C THR A 144 -4.95 20.93 0.80
N ASP A 145 -3.82 21.52 1.21
CA ASP A 145 -3.44 22.94 0.96
C ASP A 145 -4.30 23.97 1.73
N ASP A 146 -4.87 23.53 2.85
CA ASP A 146 -5.63 24.41 3.77
C ASP A 146 -4.73 25.09 4.84
N GLY A 147 -3.41 25.03 4.65
CA GLY A 147 -2.41 25.55 5.59
C GLY A 147 -2.21 24.67 6.83
N LYS A 148 -2.75 23.44 6.81
CA LYS A 148 -2.61 22.46 7.86
C LYS A 148 -2.06 21.15 7.32
N ILE A 149 -1.11 20.58 8.04
CA ILE A 149 -0.64 19.21 7.85
C ILE A 149 -1.24 18.36 8.96
N THR A 150 -1.88 17.28 8.61
CA THR A 150 -2.36 16.28 9.57
C THR A 150 -1.46 15.06 9.51
N GLU A 151 -0.92 14.66 10.64
CA GLU A 151 -0.17 13.42 10.82
C GLU A 151 -1.03 12.45 11.62
N VAL A 152 -1.13 11.20 11.16
CA VAL A 152 -1.82 10.13 11.88
C VAL A 152 -0.98 8.88 11.89
N ASP A 153 -0.99 8.17 13.03
CA ASP A 153 -0.50 6.80 13.13
C ASP A 153 -1.72 5.87 13.03
N LEU A 154 -1.67 4.95 12.08
CA LEU A 154 -2.81 4.14 11.70
C LEU A 154 -2.49 2.65 11.85
N MET A 155 -3.41 1.92 12.47
CA MET A 155 -3.41 0.45 12.56
C MET A 155 -4.73 -0.12 12.03
N ILE A 156 -4.69 -1.30 11.43
CA ILE A 156 -5.89 -1.99 10.97
C ILE A 156 -6.40 -2.90 12.10
N ASP A 157 -7.64 -2.66 12.54
CA ASP A 157 -8.39 -3.65 13.33
C ASP A 157 -8.84 -4.76 12.37
N VAL A 158 -8.18 -5.87 12.49
CA VAL A 158 -8.35 -7.02 11.59
C VAL A 158 -9.71 -7.69 11.74
N GLN A 159 -10.30 -7.59 12.91
CA GLN A 159 -11.63 -8.18 13.19
C GLN A 159 -12.74 -7.33 12.60
N LYS A 160 -12.60 -6.02 12.70
CA LYS A 160 -13.61 -5.06 12.23
C LYS A 160 -13.42 -4.63 10.76
N ASN A 161 -12.31 -5.03 10.12
CA ASN A 161 -11.92 -4.55 8.77
C ASN A 161 -11.96 -3.02 8.66
N LYS A 162 -11.41 -2.35 9.67
CA LYS A 162 -11.35 -0.89 9.76
C LYS A 162 -9.98 -0.47 10.25
N ALA A 163 -9.56 0.73 9.85
CA ALA A 163 -8.37 1.34 10.42
C ALA A 163 -8.75 2.20 11.63
N ASP A 164 -7.99 2.00 12.70
CA ASP A 164 -8.03 2.83 13.88
C ASP A 164 -6.88 3.83 13.84
N ILE A 165 -7.17 5.09 14.09
CA ILE A 165 -6.18 6.15 14.26
C ILE A 165 -5.70 6.07 15.71
N VAL A 166 -4.43 5.69 15.91
CA VAL A 166 -3.81 5.55 17.23
C VAL A 166 -3.38 6.90 17.76
N ASN A 167 -2.78 7.72 16.89
CA ASN A 167 -2.34 9.08 17.22
C ASN A 167 -2.76 10.02 16.10
N LYS A 168 -3.03 11.28 16.45
CA LYS A 168 -3.30 12.37 15.51
C LYS A 168 -2.62 13.63 15.99
N ASN A 169 -1.92 14.30 15.07
CA ASN A 169 -1.28 15.59 15.28
C ASN A 169 -1.61 16.53 14.13
N GLU A 170 -1.72 17.83 14.40
CA GLU A 170 -1.96 18.86 13.39
C GLU A 170 -0.87 19.94 13.50
N ILE A 171 -0.25 20.25 12.37
CA ILE A 171 0.84 21.23 12.27
C ILE A 171 0.39 22.32 11.29
N ARG A 172 0.52 23.59 11.66
CA ARG A 172 0.29 24.71 10.75
C ARG A 172 1.54 24.90 9.87
N LYS A 173 1.44 24.46 8.62
CA LYS A 173 2.50 24.62 7.63
C LYS A 173 1.89 24.50 6.24
N LYS A 174 2.30 25.35 5.33
CA LYS A 174 1.88 25.26 3.93
C LYS A 174 2.61 24.12 3.25
N TRP A 175 1.86 23.10 2.87
CA TRP A 175 2.30 21.95 2.09
C TRP A 175 1.05 21.28 1.53
N ARG A 176 1.19 20.55 0.44
CA ARG A 176 0.13 19.75 -0.15
C ARG A 176 0.70 18.41 -0.61
N GLY A 177 -0.04 17.35 -0.42
CA GLY A 177 0.34 16.01 -0.81
C GLY A 177 0.03 14.97 0.24
N THR A 178 0.59 13.78 0.03
CA THR A 178 0.52 12.67 0.98
C THR A 178 1.92 12.07 1.17
N GLN A 179 2.27 11.82 2.42
CA GLN A 179 3.46 11.06 2.79
C GLN A 179 3.04 9.84 3.60
N ILE A 180 3.56 8.69 3.23
CA ILE A 180 3.28 7.41 3.89
C ILE A 180 4.60 6.84 4.37
N GLU A 181 4.69 6.55 5.67
CA GLU A 181 5.89 6.01 6.30
C GLU A 181 5.56 4.71 7.03
N GLY A 182 6.48 3.76 6.97
CA GLY A 182 6.33 2.50 7.70
C GLY A 182 7.60 1.68 7.73
N GLU A 183 7.51 0.55 8.40
CA GLU A 183 8.58 -0.44 8.45
C GLU A 183 8.11 -1.78 7.92
N LEU A 184 9.03 -2.55 7.35
CA LEU A 184 8.77 -3.83 6.69
C LEU A 184 9.82 -4.84 7.12
N LYS A 185 9.39 -6.00 7.60
CA LYS A 185 10.28 -7.16 7.83
C LYS A 185 10.01 -8.26 6.83
N GLY A 186 11.00 -9.10 6.60
CA GLY A 186 10.90 -10.19 5.62
C GLY A 186 10.94 -9.68 4.17
N VAL A 187 11.52 -8.51 3.92
CA VAL A 187 11.73 -7.92 2.60
C VAL A 187 13.22 -7.73 2.31
N ARG A 188 13.57 -7.66 1.02
CA ARG A 188 14.95 -7.45 0.58
C ARG A 188 14.98 -6.54 -0.64
N PHE A 189 15.89 -5.57 -0.60
CA PHE A 189 16.23 -4.73 -1.75
C PHE A 189 17.33 -5.37 -2.57
N THR A 190 17.19 -5.34 -3.90
CA THR A 190 18.25 -5.69 -4.86
C THR A 190 18.17 -4.77 -6.08
N LEU A 191 19.30 -4.61 -6.75
CA LEU A 191 19.37 -3.89 -8.04
C LEU A 191 19.09 -4.81 -9.24
N SER A 192 18.29 -5.86 -9.04
CA SER A 192 17.91 -6.79 -10.12
C SER A 192 16.77 -6.23 -10.97
N GLU A 193 16.55 -6.82 -12.14
CA GLU A 193 15.46 -6.46 -13.07
C GLU A 193 14.05 -6.48 -12.45
N ASN A 194 13.85 -7.29 -11.42
CA ASN A 194 12.58 -7.40 -10.69
C ASN A 194 12.59 -6.60 -9.39
N GLY A 195 13.63 -5.77 -9.17
CA GLY A 195 13.77 -4.96 -7.98
C GLY A 195 12.99 -3.66 -8.03
N PRO A 196 12.77 -3.01 -6.87
CA PRO A 196 11.99 -1.78 -6.77
C PRO A 196 12.59 -0.61 -7.56
N PHE A 197 13.93 -0.52 -7.66
CA PHE A 197 14.59 0.52 -8.45
C PHE A 197 14.29 0.39 -9.95
N GLU A 198 14.39 -0.84 -10.48
CA GLU A 198 14.10 -1.08 -11.90
C GLU A 198 12.61 -0.89 -12.21
N TYR A 199 11.72 -1.25 -11.29
CA TYR A 199 10.31 -0.90 -11.39
C TYR A 199 10.10 0.61 -11.53
N MET A 200 10.72 1.42 -10.65
CA MET A 200 10.60 2.89 -10.71
C MET A 200 11.18 3.46 -12.00
N ARG A 201 12.32 2.93 -12.46
CA ARG A 201 12.94 3.35 -13.73
C ARG A 201 12.01 3.11 -14.93
N ARG A 202 11.40 1.92 -15.02
CA ARG A 202 10.42 1.58 -16.08
C ARG A 202 9.17 2.45 -15.98
N THR A 203 8.70 2.71 -14.77
CA THR A 203 7.54 3.57 -14.52
C THR A 203 7.83 5.00 -14.96
N ALA A 204 9.04 5.53 -14.69
CA ALA A 204 9.45 6.85 -15.14
C ALA A 204 9.50 6.96 -16.69
N ILE A 205 9.99 5.94 -17.37
CA ILE A 205 9.99 5.89 -18.84
C ILE A 205 8.56 5.90 -19.40
N ALA A 206 7.65 5.14 -18.76
CA ALA A 206 6.25 5.06 -19.18
C ALA A 206 5.42 6.32 -18.83
N ASN A 207 5.93 7.18 -17.92
CA ASN A 207 5.25 8.40 -17.47
C ASN A 207 6.20 9.60 -17.57
N PRO A 208 6.54 10.06 -18.79
CA PRO A 208 7.55 11.13 -18.98
C PRO A 208 7.14 12.49 -18.42
N HIS A 209 5.85 12.68 -18.11
CA HIS A 209 5.31 13.88 -17.48
C HIS A 209 5.48 13.87 -15.95
N ALA A 210 5.86 12.74 -15.36
CA ALA A 210 6.04 12.58 -13.94
C ALA A 210 7.51 12.65 -13.52
N LYS A 211 7.78 13.23 -12.35
CA LYS A 211 9.11 13.30 -11.77
C LYS A 211 9.25 12.27 -10.67
N PHE A 212 10.27 11.44 -10.76
CA PHE A 212 10.56 10.40 -9.78
C PHE A 212 11.89 10.66 -9.07
N ARG A 213 11.88 10.44 -7.76
CA ARG A 213 13.09 10.39 -6.94
C ARG A 213 13.12 9.08 -6.16
N SER A 214 14.27 8.44 -6.10
CA SER A 214 14.47 7.27 -5.24
C SER A 214 15.78 7.36 -4.50
N GLU A 215 15.73 7.04 -3.22
CA GLU A 215 16.89 6.97 -2.34
C GLU A 215 16.88 5.64 -1.60
N GLU A 216 18.04 4.98 -1.55
CA GLU A 216 18.23 3.77 -0.74
C GLU A 216 19.48 3.92 0.11
N ARG A 217 19.32 3.75 1.42
CA ARG A 217 20.42 3.76 2.39
C ARG A 217 20.58 2.40 3.04
N ARG A 218 21.79 1.85 2.97
CA ARG A 218 22.15 0.55 3.57
C ARG A 218 22.98 0.71 4.83
N VAL A 219 22.80 -0.22 5.79
CA VAL A 219 23.66 -0.31 6.97
C VAL A 219 25.06 -0.74 6.54
N GLY A 220 26.08 -0.02 6.99
CA GLY A 220 27.49 -0.34 6.76
C GLY A 220 28.07 0.06 5.40
N LYS A 221 27.32 0.77 4.57
CA LYS A 221 27.86 1.50 3.42
C LYS A 221 27.73 2.98 3.70
N GLU A 222 28.72 3.55 4.35
CA GLU A 222 28.89 4.99 4.31
C GLU A 222 29.13 5.38 2.86
N CYS A 223 28.41 6.38 2.37
CA CYS A 223 28.67 6.94 1.06
C CYS A 223 30.09 7.52 1.08
N ALA A 224 31.04 6.76 0.55
CA ALA A 224 32.27 7.33 0.02
C ALA A 224 31.91 8.02 -1.30
N THR A 225 31.27 9.16 -1.22
CA THR A 225 31.10 10.09 -2.32
C THR A 225 31.44 11.47 -1.81
N GLY A 226 32.75 11.67 -1.65
CA GLY A 226 33.32 12.95 -2.01
C GLY A 226 33.28 13.04 -3.53
N CYS A 227 32.61 14.01 -4.05
CA CYS A 227 32.81 14.87 -5.22
C CYS A 227 31.47 15.49 -5.61
#